data_4965b7f155370618d384a2a03a844904
#
_entry.id   4965b7f155370618d384a2a03a844904
#
_cell.length_a   1.000
_cell.length_b   1.000
_cell.length_c   1.000
_cell.angle_alpha   90.00
_cell.angle_beta   90.00
_cell.angle_gamma   90.00
#
_symmetry.space_group_name_H-M   'P 1'
#
loop_
_entity.id
_entity.type
_entity.pdbx_description
1 polymer ?
#
loop_
_entity_poly.entity_id
_entity_poly.type
_entity_poly.pdbx_seq_one_letter_code
_entity_poly.pdbx_strand_id
1 'polypeptide(L)'
;MTTANLQLSKHLYASHTMIEFIEETHTYLVDGVITPSVTTLIHEIWMPSMYKGINADTLKRAASYGTKVHEIIEKWNKGEETDVDRKSFEGLALRRYQSLAEEHVIRAEMQEIPVAYVRDGKALYAGKFDFYGLVDGKKTLMDYKTTSKYYPKYLSLQLTLYKMALEQTYDVKVESLACMFLPKKSYGNLFEVDELNGEQLIKDILTYGTKHNAED
;
A
#
# COMPACT_ATOMS: atom_id res chain seq x y z
N MET A 1 -11.04 20.71 -27.04
CA MET A 1 -10.99 19.25 -26.80
C MET A 1 -9.65 18.95 -26.16
N THR A 2 -9.60 18.91 -24.85
CA THR A 2 -8.39 18.72 -24.06
C THR A 2 -8.23 17.22 -23.85
N THR A 3 -7.24 16.63 -24.48
CA THR A 3 -6.84 15.23 -24.24
C THR A 3 -6.30 15.13 -22.83
N ALA A 4 -7.10 14.54 -21.93
CA ALA A 4 -6.65 14.14 -20.63
C ALA A 4 -5.51 13.13 -20.81
N ASN A 5 -4.32 13.49 -20.35
CA ASN A 5 -3.18 12.57 -20.28
C ASN A 5 -3.56 11.43 -19.33
N LEU A 6 -3.93 10.28 -19.89
CA LEU A 6 -3.94 9.02 -19.14
C LEU A 6 -2.50 8.70 -18.77
N GLN A 7 -2.13 8.97 -17.53
CA GLN A 7 -0.83 8.58 -17.00
C GLN A 7 -0.91 7.08 -16.64
N LEU A 8 -0.76 6.24 -17.67
CA LEU A 8 -0.63 4.79 -17.57
C LEU A 8 0.81 4.47 -17.16
N SER A 9 1.04 4.11 -15.93
CA SER A 9 2.32 3.50 -15.53
C SER A 9 2.32 2.02 -15.94
N LYS A 10 2.91 1.72 -17.11
CA LYS A 10 3.14 0.36 -17.58
C LYS A 10 4.51 -0.11 -17.10
N HIS A 11 4.55 -1.12 -16.26
CA HIS A 11 5.79 -1.74 -15.81
C HIS A 11 5.86 -3.19 -16.31
N LEU A 12 6.94 -3.52 -17.03
CA LEU A 12 7.23 -4.89 -17.46
C LEU A 12 8.14 -5.53 -16.40
N TYR A 13 7.71 -6.65 -15.85
CA TYR A 13 8.39 -7.33 -14.74
C TYR A 13 9.12 -8.60 -15.15
N ALA A 14 9.92 -9.16 -14.27
CA ALA A 14 10.68 -10.41 -14.48
C ALA A 14 9.78 -11.59 -14.89
N SER A 15 8.50 -11.57 -14.53
CA SER A 15 7.49 -12.58 -14.89
C SER A 15 6.72 -12.32 -16.18
N HIS A 16 7.06 -11.28 -16.99
CA HIS A 16 6.31 -10.83 -18.17
C HIS A 16 4.86 -10.38 -17.89
N THR A 17 4.46 -10.25 -16.65
CA THR A 17 3.13 -9.79 -16.24
C THR A 17 3.03 -8.27 -16.38
N MET A 18 2.03 -7.77 -17.07
CA MET A 18 1.77 -6.34 -17.22
C MET A 18 0.74 -5.89 -16.18
N ILE A 19 1.14 -4.98 -15.29
CA ILE A 19 0.24 -4.39 -14.30
C ILE A 19 -0.06 -2.95 -14.70
N GLU A 20 -1.35 -2.61 -14.83
CA GLU A 20 -1.82 -1.27 -15.11
C GLU A 20 -2.67 -0.80 -13.91
N PHE A 21 -2.43 0.42 -13.46
CA PHE A 21 -3.24 1.05 -12.42
C PHE A 21 -3.97 2.25 -13.01
N ILE A 22 -5.30 2.25 -12.92
CA ILE A 22 -6.17 3.34 -13.35
C ILE A 22 -6.53 4.15 -12.12
N GLU A 23 -5.90 5.30 -11.95
CA GLU A 23 -6.01 6.13 -10.75
C GLU A 23 -7.44 6.66 -10.51
N GLU A 24 -8.13 7.09 -11.58
CA GLU A 24 -9.48 7.66 -11.49
C GLU A 24 -10.51 6.71 -10.87
N THR A 25 -10.40 5.42 -11.16
CA THR A 25 -11.32 4.38 -10.67
C THR A 25 -10.69 3.49 -9.59
N HIS A 26 -9.42 3.73 -9.27
CA HIS A 26 -8.62 2.90 -8.36
C HIS A 26 -8.65 1.41 -8.75
N THR A 27 -8.56 1.15 -10.06
CA THR A 27 -8.69 -0.19 -10.64
C THR A 27 -7.34 -0.72 -11.08
N TYR A 28 -7.06 -1.98 -10.76
CA TYR A 28 -5.89 -2.70 -11.25
C TYR A 28 -6.29 -3.62 -12.39
N LEU A 29 -5.49 -3.60 -13.47
CA LEU A 29 -5.53 -4.56 -14.55
C LEU A 29 -4.23 -5.36 -14.55
N VAL A 30 -4.33 -6.67 -14.52
CA VAL A 30 -3.18 -7.59 -14.65
C VAL A 30 -3.37 -8.36 -15.93
N ASP A 31 -2.46 -8.19 -16.90
CA ASP A 31 -2.57 -8.72 -18.25
C ASP A 31 -3.92 -8.40 -18.92
N GLY A 32 -4.43 -7.18 -18.70
CA GLY A 32 -5.69 -6.69 -19.22
C GLY A 32 -6.94 -7.18 -18.47
N VAL A 33 -6.79 -7.96 -17.39
CA VAL A 33 -7.92 -8.47 -16.59
C VAL A 33 -8.07 -7.64 -15.31
N ILE A 34 -9.30 -7.18 -15.02
CA ILE A 34 -9.61 -6.49 -13.77
C ILE A 34 -9.31 -7.42 -12.59
N THR A 35 -8.47 -6.96 -11.70
CA THR A 35 -7.96 -7.74 -10.57
C THR A 35 -8.28 -7.02 -9.27
N PRO A 36 -8.82 -7.71 -8.24
CA PRO A 36 -9.15 -7.08 -6.97
C PRO A 36 -7.91 -6.53 -6.28
N SER A 37 -8.06 -5.40 -5.57
CA SER A 37 -6.97 -4.84 -4.78
C SER A 37 -6.78 -5.59 -3.45
N VAL A 38 -5.57 -5.54 -2.90
CA VAL A 38 -5.29 -6.04 -1.54
C VAL A 38 -6.28 -5.45 -0.52
N THR A 39 -6.53 -4.14 -0.59
CA THR A 39 -7.43 -3.46 0.35
C THR A 39 -8.88 -3.90 0.18
N THR A 40 -9.35 -4.13 -1.05
CA THR A 40 -10.68 -4.70 -1.33
C THR A 40 -10.82 -6.07 -0.68
N LEU A 41 -9.87 -6.98 -0.91
CA LEU A 41 -9.91 -8.33 -0.32
C LEU A 41 -9.89 -8.31 1.20
N ILE A 42 -9.11 -7.42 1.83
CA ILE A 42 -9.10 -7.29 3.29
C ILE A 42 -10.50 -6.94 3.80
N HIS A 43 -11.19 -5.99 3.17
CA HIS A 43 -12.52 -5.59 3.58
C HIS A 43 -13.58 -6.66 3.30
N GLU A 44 -13.49 -7.38 2.21
CA GLU A 44 -14.48 -8.38 1.86
C GLU A 44 -14.34 -9.67 2.64
N ILE A 45 -13.11 -10.12 2.89
CA ILE A 45 -12.84 -11.44 3.47
C ILE A 45 -12.67 -11.38 4.99
N TRP A 46 -11.81 -10.49 5.49
CA TRP A 46 -11.35 -10.55 6.89
C TRP A 46 -11.88 -9.43 7.78
N MET A 47 -12.26 -8.28 7.20
CA MET A 47 -12.66 -7.09 7.95
C MET A 47 -13.88 -6.36 7.35
N PRO A 48 -15.00 -7.05 7.08
CA PRO A 48 -16.16 -6.47 6.38
C PRO A 48 -16.88 -5.36 7.15
N SER A 49 -16.64 -5.23 8.44
CA SER A 49 -17.25 -4.20 9.27
C SER A 49 -16.33 -3.03 9.63
N MET A 50 -15.10 -2.99 9.10
CA MET A 50 -14.09 -2.01 9.54
C MET A 50 -14.53 -0.55 9.42
N TYR A 51 -15.29 -0.20 8.37
CA TYR A 51 -15.79 1.16 8.13
C TYR A 51 -17.30 1.32 8.35
N LYS A 52 -17.95 0.29 8.91
CA LYS A 52 -19.39 0.31 9.16
C LYS A 52 -19.76 1.47 10.11
N GLY A 53 -20.69 2.32 9.67
CA GLY A 53 -21.17 3.46 10.47
C GLY A 53 -20.28 4.71 10.38
N ILE A 54 -19.19 4.70 9.63
CA ILE A 54 -18.38 5.90 9.39
C ILE A 54 -18.97 6.68 8.21
N ASN A 55 -19.16 7.98 8.40
CA ASN A 55 -19.66 8.87 7.34
C ASN A 55 -18.71 8.90 6.14
N ALA A 56 -19.26 8.79 4.92
CA ALA A 56 -18.49 8.72 3.67
C ALA A 56 -17.59 9.95 3.45
N ASP A 57 -18.05 11.17 3.78
CA ASP A 57 -17.23 12.38 3.65
C ASP A 57 -16.04 12.38 4.62
N THR A 58 -16.20 11.74 5.78
CA THR A 58 -15.09 11.57 6.73
C THR A 58 -14.03 10.64 6.17
N LEU A 59 -14.44 9.51 5.57
CA LEU A 59 -13.53 8.58 4.89
C LEU A 59 -12.84 9.26 3.70
N LYS A 60 -13.59 9.99 2.86
CA LYS A 60 -13.04 10.71 1.72
C LYS A 60 -11.99 11.75 2.13
N ARG A 61 -12.28 12.55 3.18
CA ARG A 61 -11.29 13.52 3.71
C ARG A 61 -10.05 12.84 4.29
N ALA A 62 -10.22 11.71 4.98
CA ALA A 62 -9.10 10.94 5.52
C ALA A 62 -8.23 10.36 4.39
N ALA A 63 -8.84 9.78 3.36
CA ALA A 63 -8.14 9.26 2.18
C ALA A 63 -7.37 10.37 1.45
N SER A 64 -8.02 11.50 1.12
CA SER A 64 -7.35 12.64 0.47
C SER A 64 -6.17 13.18 1.27
N TYR A 65 -6.29 13.24 2.59
CA TYR A 65 -5.16 13.63 3.45
C TYR A 65 -4.03 12.60 3.41
N GLY A 66 -4.37 11.30 3.47
CA GLY A 66 -3.39 10.23 3.36
C GLY A 66 -2.60 10.31 2.06
N THR A 67 -3.29 10.41 0.93
CA THR A 67 -2.67 10.54 -0.40
C THR A 67 -1.67 11.70 -0.45
N LYS A 68 -2.06 12.90 0.02
CA LYS A 68 -1.15 14.06 0.05
C LYS A 68 0.10 13.82 0.92
N VAL A 69 -0.04 13.15 2.06
CA VAL A 69 1.11 12.85 2.92
C VAL A 69 2.05 11.86 2.24
N HIS A 70 1.51 10.81 1.57
CA HIS A 70 2.32 9.85 0.82
C HIS A 70 3.09 10.53 -0.31
N GLU A 71 2.44 11.36 -1.12
CA GLU A 71 3.07 12.12 -2.21
C GLU A 71 4.22 13.02 -1.71
N ILE A 72 4.02 13.69 -0.58
CA ILE A 72 5.04 14.57 0.01
C ILE A 72 6.24 13.77 0.52
N ILE A 73 6.00 12.62 1.17
CA ILE A 73 7.05 11.73 1.65
C ILE A 73 7.82 11.13 0.46
N GLU A 74 7.11 10.70 -0.58
CA GLU A 74 7.72 10.16 -1.80
C GLU A 74 8.66 11.19 -2.46
N LYS A 75 8.22 12.44 -2.61
CA LYS A 75 9.05 13.54 -3.14
C LYS A 75 10.28 13.77 -2.27
N TRP A 76 10.09 13.83 -0.96
CA TRP A 76 11.21 14.03 -0.02
C TRP A 76 12.25 12.90 -0.13
N ASN A 77 11.81 11.65 -0.20
CA ASN A 77 12.70 10.50 -0.38
C ASN A 77 13.48 10.53 -1.70
N LYS A 78 12.89 11.11 -2.76
CA LYS A 78 13.55 11.34 -4.06
C LYS A 78 14.49 12.54 -4.06
N GLY A 79 14.58 13.30 -2.96
CA GLY A 79 15.34 14.55 -2.88
C GLY A 79 14.71 15.70 -3.66
N GLU A 80 13.43 15.61 -3.99
CA GLU A 80 12.67 16.66 -4.66
C GLU A 80 12.21 17.73 -3.67
N GLU A 81 12.02 18.95 -4.17
CA GLU A 81 11.48 20.04 -3.35
C GLU A 81 10.02 19.76 -2.96
N THR A 82 9.72 19.92 -1.67
CA THR A 82 8.36 19.75 -1.15
C THR A 82 7.79 21.12 -0.80
N ASP A 83 6.91 21.64 -1.67
CA ASP A 83 6.17 22.88 -1.40
C ASP A 83 5.00 22.60 -0.46
N VAL A 84 5.29 22.47 0.83
CA VAL A 84 4.29 22.24 1.87
C VAL A 84 4.43 23.25 3.03
N ASP A 85 3.32 23.87 3.42
CA ASP A 85 3.31 24.71 4.61
C ASP A 85 3.70 23.87 5.85
N ARG A 86 4.84 24.24 6.47
CA ARG A 86 5.38 23.54 7.63
C ARG A 86 4.44 23.53 8.84
N LYS A 87 3.46 24.42 8.90
CA LYS A 87 2.46 24.49 9.98
C LYS A 87 1.20 23.70 9.67
N SER A 88 0.99 23.28 8.42
CA SER A 88 -0.12 22.41 8.03
C SER A 88 0.00 21.01 8.65
N PHE A 89 -1.09 20.23 8.62
CA PHE A 89 -1.05 18.84 9.09
C PHE A 89 -0.12 17.98 8.23
N GLU A 90 -0.06 18.25 6.92
CA GLU A 90 0.82 17.59 5.97
C GLU A 90 2.29 17.92 6.28
N GLY A 91 2.62 19.19 6.52
CA GLY A 91 3.97 19.61 6.92
C GLY A 91 4.38 19.05 8.29
N LEU A 92 3.43 18.89 9.22
CA LEU A 92 3.67 18.19 10.49
C LEU A 92 3.97 16.70 10.28
N ALA A 93 3.23 16.04 9.40
CA ALA A 93 3.46 14.64 9.08
C ALA A 93 4.84 14.44 8.44
N LEU A 94 5.23 15.29 7.48
CA LEU A 94 6.56 15.26 6.88
C LEU A 94 7.68 15.41 7.92
N ARG A 95 7.58 16.39 8.84
CA ARG A 95 8.61 16.56 9.88
C ARG A 95 8.72 15.35 10.80
N ARG A 96 7.61 14.71 11.15
CA ARG A 96 7.61 13.45 11.93
C ARG A 96 8.29 12.34 11.18
N TYR A 97 7.97 12.21 9.88
CA TYR A 97 8.64 11.26 9.00
C TYR A 97 10.15 11.50 8.96
N GLN A 98 10.58 12.74 8.74
CA GLN A 98 12.00 13.13 8.69
C GLN A 98 12.72 12.75 9.98
N SER A 99 12.13 13.07 11.14
CA SER A 99 12.72 12.72 12.44
C SER A 99 12.87 11.21 12.62
N LEU A 100 11.86 10.43 12.26
CA LEU A 100 11.92 8.97 12.32
C LEU A 100 12.88 8.37 11.27
N ALA A 101 12.96 8.99 10.09
CA ALA A 101 13.89 8.54 9.04
C ALA A 101 15.36 8.78 9.39
N GLU A 102 15.66 9.80 10.19
CA GLU A 102 16.98 10.04 10.75
C GLU A 102 17.29 9.07 11.90
N GLU A 103 16.33 8.83 12.79
CA GLU A 103 16.46 7.91 13.93
C GLU A 103 16.68 6.46 13.49
N HIS A 104 15.94 6.01 12.47
CA HIS A 104 15.93 4.63 11.99
C HIS A 104 16.72 4.37 10.71
N VAL A 105 17.55 5.31 10.27
CA VAL A 105 18.40 5.16 9.06
C VAL A 105 17.63 4.60 7.87
N ILE A 106 16.55 5.30 7.47
CA ILE A 106 15.65 4.88 6.39
C ILE A 106 16.22 5.30 5.03
N ARG A 107 16.26 4.37 4.07
CA ARG A 107 16.65 4.61 2.67
C ARG A 107 15.68 3.92 1.72
N ALA A 108 14.93 4.70 0.96
CA ALA A 108 14.00 4.19 -0.04
C ALA A 108 14.74 3.60 -1.26
N GLU A 109 14.27 2.47 -1.75
CA GLU A 109 14.72 1.85 -3.01
C GLU A 109 13.58 1.81 -4.02
N MET A 110 12.35 1.49 -3.57
CA MET A 110 11.14 1.48 -4.38
C MET A 110 10.01 2.15 -3.59
N GLN A 111 9.19 2.95 -4.28
CA GLN A 111 8.06 3.65 -3.67
C GLN A 111 6.90 3.73 -4.65
N GLU A 112 5.68 3.58 -4.13
CA GLU A 112 4.44 3.75 -4.90
C GLU A 112 4.43 2.87 -6.18
N ILE A 113 4.94 1.64 -6.08
CA ILE A 113 5.09 0.73 -7.22
C ILE A 113 4.00 -0.34 -7.19
N PRO A 114 3.31 -0.60 -8.33
CA PRO A 114 2.31 -1.64 -8.40
C PRO A 114 2.93 -3.04 -8.36
N VAL A 115 2.23 -3.95 -7.69
CA VAL A 115 2.56 -5.37 -7.57
C VAL A 115 1.32 -6.23 -7.78
N ALA A 116 1.51 -7.47 -8.21
CA ALA A 116 0.44 -8.45 -8.32
C ALA A 116 0.93 -9.82 -7.83
N TYR A 117 0.02 -10.61 -7.29
CA TYR A 117 0.26 -12.00 -6.97
C TYR A 117 -0.48 -12.91 -7.96
N VAL A 118 0.30 -13.72 -8.67
CA VAL A 118 -0.20 -14.63 -9.71
C VAL A 118 -0.02 -16.08 -9.24
N ARG A 119 -1.07 -16.89 -9.37
CA ARG A 119 -1.02 -18.32 -9.09
C ARG A 119 -1.72 -19.09 -10.23
N ASP A 120 -1.07 -20.12 -10.74
CA ASP A 120 -1.55 -20.94 -11.85
C ASP A 120 -1.96 -20.11 -13.08
N GLY A 121 -1.17 -19.08 -13.41
CA GLY A 121 -1.40 -18.16 -14.53
C GLY A 121 -2.55 -17.17 -14.33
N LYS A 122 -3.15 -17.09 -13.14
CA LYS A 122 -4.23 -16.16 -12.82
C LYS A 122 -3.80 -15.19 -11.72
N ALA A 123 -3.98 -13.89 -11.95
CA ALA A 123 -3.80 -12.89 -10.92
C ALA A 123 -4.89 -13.03 -9.85
N LEU A 124 -4.50 -13.22 -8.60
CA LEU A 124 -5.41 -13.31 -7.47
C LEU A 124 -5.70 -11.95 -6.86
N TYR A 125 -4.70 -11.08 -6.81
CA TYR A 125 -4.83 -9.70 -6.36
C TYR A 125 -3.69 -8.84 -6.89
N ALA A 126 -3.91 -7.54 -6.85
CA ALA A 126 -2.91 -6.53 -7.14
C ALA A 126 -2.95 -5.41 -6.09
N GLY A 127 -1.99 -4.50 -6.15
CA GLY A 127 -1.97 -3.32 -5.32
C GLY A 127 -0.73 -2.48 -5.54
N LYS A 128 -0.60 -1.41 -4.78
CA LYS A 128 0.53 -0.51 -4.81
C LYS A 128 1.03 -0.33 -3.38
N PHE A 129 2.28 -0.70 -3.12
CA PHE A 129 2.89 -0.52 -1.80
C PHE A 129 3.56 0.86 -1.69
N ASP A 130 3.67 1.38 -0.46
CA ASP A 130 4.18 2.72 -0.23
C ASP A 130 5.71 2.78 -0.29
N PHE A 131 6.39 1.83 0.33
CA PHE A 131 7.84 1.85 0.50
C PHE A 131 8.44 0.44 0.57
N TYR A 132 9.56 0.25 -0.13
CA TYR A 132 10.50 -0.84 0.08
C TYR A 132 11.92 -0.28 0.06
N GLY A 133 12.75 -0.71 1.01
CA GLY A 133 14.12 -0.24 1.13
C GLY A 133 14.80 -0.68 2.40
N LEU A 134 15.84 0.04 2.82
CA LEU A 134 16.55 -0.24 4.06
C LEU A 134 15.95 0.55 5.23
N VAL A 135 15.70 -0.15 6.32
CA VAL A 135 15.36 0.42 7.64
C VAL A 135 16.27 -0.27 8.67
N ASP A 136 17.14 0.49 9.30
CA ASP A 136 18.15 -0.03 10.24
C ASP A 136 18.96 -1.22 9.67
N GLY A 137 19.27 -1.15 8.37
CA GLY A 137 20.05 -2.16 7.65
C GLY A 137 19.29 -3.39 7.18
N LYS A 138 17.98 -3.51 7.46
CA LYS A 138 17.11 -4.62 6.99
C LYS A 138 16.32 -4.22 5.76
N LYS A 139 16.14 -5.11 4.80
CA LYS A 139 15.21 -4.94 3.67
C LYS A 139 13.78 -5.00 4.16
N THR A 140 13.15 -3.84 4.24
CA THR A 140 11.85 -3.64 4.88
C THR A 140 10.79 -3.19 3.87
N LEU A 141 9.65 -3.85 3.88
CA LEU A 141 8.42 -3.37 3.25
C LEU A 141 7.63 -2.58 4.30
N MET A 142 7.29 -1.34 4.00
CA MET A 142 6.68 -0.43 4.96
C MET A 142 5.47 0.28 4.35
N ASP A 143 4.46 0.50 5.18
CA ASP A 143 3.24 1.23 4.86
C ASP A 143 3.13 2.50 5.70
N TYR A 144 2.65 3.59 5.10
CA TYR A 144 2.44 4.86 5.77
C TYR A 144 1.00 5.01 6.21
N LYS A 145 0.75 5.22 7.50
CA LYS A 145 -0.59 5.39 8.04
C LYS A 145 -0.77 6.74 8.74
N THR A 146 -1.73 7.50 8.24
CA THR A 146 -2.13 8.81 8.79
C THR A 146 -3.42 8.76 9.60
N THR A 147 -3.94 7.56 9.84
CA THR A 147 -5.16 7.29 10.61
C THR A 147 -5.02 7.71 12.07
N SER A 148 -6.14 7.95 12.75
CA SER A 148 -6.14 8.32 14.18
C SER A 148 -5.83 7.15 15.11
N LYS A 149 -5.98 5.91 14.63
CA LYS A 149 -5.71 4.68 15.37
C LYS A 149 -4.80 3.76 14.56
N TYR A 150 -3.95 3.04 15.27
CA TYR A 150 -3.14 1.96 14.74
C TYR A 150 -3.97 0.67 14.70
N TYR A 151 -3.97 -0.03 13.56
CA TYR A 151 -4.73 -1.26 13.34
C TYR A 151 -3.80 -2.42 12.98
N PRO A 152 -3.19 -3.10 13.98
CA PRO A 152 -2.15 -4.11 13.72
C PRO A 152 -2.63 -5.25 12.83
N LYS A 153 -3.82 -5.82 13.08
CA LYS A 153 -4.37 -6.90 12.25
C LYS A 153 -4.54 -6.49 10.77
N TYR A 154 -5.01 -5.26 10.51
CA TYR A 154 -5.13 -4.76 9.15
C TYR A 154 -3.77 -4.67 8.45
N LEU A 155 -2.77 -4.14 9.15
CA LEU A 155 -1.41 -3.98 8.63
C LEU A 155 -0.74 -5.33 8.39
N SER A 156 -0.90 -6.29 9.29
CA SER A 156 -0.38 -7.65 9.10
C SER A 156 -0.96 -8.31 7.85
N LEU A 157 -2.29 -8.18 7.62
CA LEU A 157 -2.93 -8.66 6.39
C LEU A 157 -2.38 -7.95 5.14
N GLN A 158 -2.36 -6.63 5.16
CA GLN A 158 -1.95 -5.80 4.03
C GLN A 158 -0.50 -6.04 3.65
N LEU A 159 0.42 -5.95 4.61
CA LEU A 159 1.85 -6.07 4.35
C LEU A 159 2.27 -7.50 4.02
N THR A 160 1.62 -8.53 4.59
CA THR A 160 1.89 -9.93 4.20
C THR A 160 1.50 -10.16 2.73
N LEU A 161 0.32 -9.70 2.30
CA LEU A 161 -0.09 -9.82 0.89
C LEU A 161 0.80 -9.01 -0.04
N TYR A 162 1.17 -7.78 0.33
CA TYR A 162 2.12 -6.98 -0.46
C TYR A 162 3.52 -7.61 -0.51
N LYS A 163 4.02 -8.19 0.57
CA LYS A 163 5.30 -8.92 0.57
C LYS A 163 5.29 -10.04 -0.45
N MET A 164 4.26 -10.91 -0.41
CA MET A 164 4.15 -12.03 -1.34
C MET A 164 4.10 -11.56 -2.80
N ALA A 165 3.33 -10.50 -3.08
CA ALA A 165 3.26 -9.92 -4.41
C ALA A 165 4.58 -9.26 -4.84
N LEU A 166 5.22 -8.50 -3.95
CA LEU A 166 6.49 -7.82 -4.22
C LEU A 166 7.62 -8.82 -4.52
N GLU A 167 7.78 -9.84 -3.67
CA GLU A 167 8.80 -10.87 -3.84
C GLU A 167 8.60 -11.65 -5.14
N GLN A 168 7.34 -11.95 -5.52
CA GLN A 168 7.03 -12.62 -6.78
C GLN A 168 7.26 -11.71 -8.00
N THR A 169 6.85 -10.43 -7.92
CA THR A 169 6.90 -9.51 -9.05
C THR A 169 8.32 -9.08 -9.39
N TYR A 170 9.16 -8.84 -8.39
CA TYR A 170 10.48 -8.20 -8.57
C TYR A 170 11.67 -9.08 -8.21
N ASP A 171 11.46 -10.31 -7.77
CA ASP A 171 12.53 -11.22 -7.31
C ASP A 171 13.42 -10.58 -6.22
N VAL A 172 12.81 -9.86 -5.31
CA VAL A 172 13.47 -9.26 -4.15
C VAL A 172 13.11 -10.00 -2.87
N LYS A 173 13.89 -9.81 -1.83
CA LYS A 173 13.62 -10.40 -0.50
C LYS A 173 13.19 -9.32 0.47
N VAL A 174 12.10 -9.54 1.19
CA VAL A 174 11.62 -8.72 2.31
C VAL A 174 11.99 -9.41 3.63
N GLU A 175 12.78 -8.73 4.47
CA GLU A 175 13.27 -9.27 5.74
C GLU A 175 12.41 -8.82 6.92
N SER A 176 11.71 -7.69 6.78
CA SER A 176 10.87 -7.13 7.84
C SER A 176 9.70 -6.36 7.27
N LEU A 177 8.61 -6.29 8.03
CA LEU A 177 7.43 -5.51 7.75
C LEU A 177 7.31 -4.39 8.78
N ALA A 178 6.99 -3.18 8.35
CA ALA A 178 6.87 -2.04 9.25
C ALA A 178 5.71 -1.11 8.90
N CYS A 179 5.26 -0.32 9.86
CA CYS A 179 4.31 0.76 9.66
C CYS A 179 4.90 2.07 10.17
N MET A 180 5.04 3.04 9.28
CA MET A 180 5.31 4.42 9.64
C MET A 180 3.99 5.10 9.99
N PHE A 181 3.69 5.20 11.28
CA PHE A 181 2.44 5.75 11.79
C PHE A 181 2.57 7.23 12.07
N LEU A 182 1.85 8.07 11.32
CA LEU A 182 1.94 9.53 11.30
C LEU A 182 0.58 10.20 11.60
N PRO A 183 -0.01 10.00 12.78
CA PRO A 183 -1.34 10.53 13.11
C PRO A 183 -1.31 12.05 13.26
N LYS A 184 -2.43 12.74 12.94
CA LYS A 184 -2.52 14.22 13.00
C LYS A 184 -2.25 14.80 14.38
N LYS A 185 -2.68 14.12 15.46
CA LYS A 185 -2.76 14.70 16.82
C LYS A 185 -1.76 14.13 17.83
N SER A 186 -0.93 13.14 17.45
CA SER A 186 0.06 12.53 18.33
C SER A 186 1.42 12.41 17.65
N TYR A 187 2.40 11.90 18.36
CA TYR A 187 3.74 11.66 17.82
C TYR A 187 3.68 10.57 16.74
N GLY A 188 4.59 10.66 15.77
CA GLY A 188 4.84 9.58 14.83
C GLY A 188 5.57 8.43 15.53
N ASN A 189 5.40 7.21 15.01
CA ASN A 189 6.10 6.01 15.45
C ASN A 189 6.38 5.10 14.27
N LEU A 190 7.48 4.38 14.34
CA LEU A 190 7.77 3.23 13.49
C LEU A 190 7.42 1.96 14.28
N PHE A 191 6.49 1.18 13.76
CA PHE A 191 6.08 -0.10 14.36
C PHE A 191 6.55 -1.24 13.48
N GLU A 192 7.15 -2.26 14.09
CA GLU A 192 7.30 -3.56 13.44
C GLU A 192 5.92 -4.22 13.30
N VAL A 193 5.69 -4.90 12.18
CA VAL A 193 4.41 -5.53 11.86
C VAL A 193 4.62 -7.03 11.72
N ASP A 194 3.79 -7.82 12.40
CA ASP A 194 3.84 -9.27 12.34
C ASP A 194 3.42 -9.79 10.95
N GLU A 195 4.23 -10.66 10.38
CA GLU A 195 3.89 -11.40 9.15
C GLU A 195 2.91 -12.54 9.48
N LEU A 196 1.88 -12.69 8.66
CA LEU A 196 0.92 -13.78 8.78
C LEU A 196 1.32 -14.98 7.92
N ASN A 197 0.60 -16.10 8.08
CA ASN A 197 0.76 -17.24 7.21
C ASN A 197 0.17 -16.94 5.80
N GLY A 198 1.03 -16.59 4.85
CA GLY A 198 0.65 -16.21 3.49
C GLY A 198 -0.13 -17.29 2.74
N GLU A 199 0.25 -18.57 2.88
CA GLU A 199 -0.47 -19.68 2.24
C GLU A 199 -1.90 -19.83 2.76
N GLN A 200 -2.15 -19.53 4.04
CA GLN A 200 -3.51 -19.50 4.58
C GLN A 200 -4.31 -18.34 3.98
N LEU A 201 -3.72 -17.15 3.83
CA LEU A 201 -4.39 -16.01 3.19
C LEU A 201 -4.77 -16.32 1.75
N ILE A 202 -3.90 -16.99 0.99
CA ILE A 202 -4.22 -17.44 -0.39
C ILE A 202 -5.37 -18.44 -0.41
N LYS A 203 -5.42 -19.39 0.53
CA LYS A 203 -6.56 -20.33 0.64
C LYS A 203 -7.86 -19.60 0.93
N ASP A 204 -7.84 -18.59 1.79
CA ASP A 204 -9.02 -17.79 2.12
C ASP A 204 -9.53 -17.04 0.87
N ILE A 205 -8.62 -16.42 0.09
CA ILE A 205 -8.94 -15.72 -1.16
C ILE A 205 -9.57 -16.67 -2.18
N LEU A 206 -8.97 -17.85 -2.40
CA LEU A 206 -9.49 -18.84 -3.33
C LEU A 206 -10.87 -19.34 -2.91
N THR A 207 -11.07 -19.57 -1.60
CA THR A 207 -12.37 -20.01 -1.05
C THR A 207 -13.44 -18.92 -1.21
N TYR A 208 -13.08 -17.67 -1.02
CA TYR A 208 -13.96 -16.52 -1.24
C TYR A 208 -14.39 -16.44 -2.72
N GLY A 209 -13.44 -16.52 -3.65
CA GLY A 209 -13.71 -16.47 -5.09
C GLY A 209 -14.62 -17.62 -5.57
N THR A 210 -14.47 -18.83 -5.03
CA THR A 210 -15.33 -19.96 -5.41
C THR A 210 -16.78 -19.79 -4.96
N LYS A 211 -17.02 -19.16 -3.81
CA LYS A 211 -18.37 -18.88 -3.30
C LYS A 211 -19.10 -17.83 -4.11
N HIS A 212 -18.42 -16.76 -4.53
CA HIS A 212 -19.03 -15.64 -5.26
C HIS A 212 -19.22 -15.93 -6.75
N ASN A 213 -18.39 -16.77 -7.36
CA ASN A 213 -18.59 -17.25 -8.74
C ASN A 213 -19.68 -18.32 -8.87
N ALA A 214 -20.22 -18.86 -7.78
CA ALA A 214 -21.32 -19.84 -7.79
C ALA A 214 -22.71 -19.19 -7.62
N GLU A 215 -22.76 -17.88 -7.34
CA GLU A 215 -23.99 -17.11 -7.18
C GLU A 215 -24.36 -16.26 -8.42
N ASP A 216 -23.46 -16.18 -9.43
CA ASP A 216 -23.68 -15.57 -10.76
C ASP A 216 -24.02 -16.67 -11.81
#